data_112e45d61e1ab0b9296750b7ca89c47d
#
_entry.id   112e45d61e1ab0b9296750b7ca89c47d
#
_cell.length_a   1.000
_cell.length_b   1.000
_cell.length_c   1.000
_cell.angle_alpha   90.00
_cell.angle_beta   90.00
_cell.angle_gamma   90.00
#
_symmetry.space_group_name_H-M   'P 1'
#
loop_
_entity.id
_entity.type
_entity.pdbx_description
1 polymer ?
#
loop_
_entity_poly.entity_id
_entity_poly.type
_entity_poly.pdbx_seq_one_letter_code
_entity_poly.pdbx_strand_id
1 'polypeptide(L)'
;MKITNRLWRFLLMPLALAGMLSISSAAELNSAAVIYKLPDQIPWGPVNAAGAQMAVVVGDPTKPGFYMVYNKWTKGNHFSRPHFHPNDRYIVVLQGTWWVGSGPKFDIANTTPLPAGTFVTHFGKQVHWDGAKDEDAVLLIMGEGPATSTAAEEK
;
A
#
# COMPACT_ATOMS: atom_id res chain seq x y z
N MET A 1 -27.72 -58.17 -61.50
CA MET A 1 -26.44 -57.52 -61.20
C MET A 1 -26.63 -56.67 -59.92
N LYS A 2 -26.27 -57.19 -58.74
CA LYS A 2 -26.47 -56.61 -57.45
C LYS A 2 -25.15 -55.92 -56.99
N ILE A 3 -25.19 -54.62 -56.89
CA ILE A 3 -24.04 -53.83 -56.38
C ILE A 3 -24.26 -53.60 -54.86
N THR A 4 -23.36 -54.21 -54.05
CA THR A 4 -23.34 -54.05 -52.61
C THR A 4 -22.43 -52.87 -52.20
N ASN A 5 -23.03 -51.78 -51.71
CA ASN A 5 -22.30 -50.63 -51.15
C ASN A 5 -21.80 -50.98 -49.73
N ARG A 6 -20.49 -51.13 -49.55
CA ARG A 6 -19.85 -51.19 -48.23
C ARG A 6 -19.60 -49.78 -47.73
N LEU A 7 -20.36 -49.34 -46.72
CA LEU A 7 -20.14 -48.15 -45.92
C LEU A 7 -18.97 -48.38 -44.94
N TRP A 8 -17.86 -47.71 -45.15
CA TRP A 8 -16.77 -47.64 -44.16
C TRP A 8 -17.14 -46.59 -43.14
N ARG A 9 -17.40 -47.00 -41.89
CA ARG A 9 -17.52 -46.14 -40.74
C ARG A 9 -16.13 -45.82 -40.21
N PHE A 10 -15.65 -44.58 -40.43
CA PHE A 10 -14.48 -44.06 -39.74
C PHE A 10 -14.86 -43.71 -38.28
N LEU A 11 -14.31 -44.47 -37.34
CA LEU A 11 -14.40 -44.17 -35.91
C LEU A 11 -13.38 -43.06 -35.62
N LEU A 12 -13.85 -41.81 -35.46
CA LEU A 12 -13.03 -40.72 -34.93
C LEU A 12 -12.92 -40.88 -33.40
N MET A 13 -11.76 -41.32 -32.97
CA MET A 13 -11.40 -41.40 -31.55
C MET A 13 -10.97 -40.00 -31.07
N PRO A 14 -11.60 -39.40 -30.07
CA PRO A 14 -11.15 -38.12 -29.57
C PRO A 14 -9.84 -38.30 -28.78
N LEU A 15 -8.78 -37.67 -29.25
CA LEU A 15 -7.50 -37.57 -28.54
C LEU A 15 -7.68 -36.58 -27.38
N ALA A 16 -7.91 -37.11 -26.18
CA ALA A 16 -7.95 -36.28 -24.94
C ALA A 16 -6.53 -35.82 -24.60
N LEU A 17 -6.20 -34.60 -24.95
CA LEU A 17 -4.96 -33.93 -24.52
C LEU A 17 -5.07 -33.56 -23.04
N ALA A 18 -4.65 -34.45 -22.14
CA ALA A 18 -4.51 -34.19 -20.72
C ALA A 18 -3.32 -33.24 -20.51
N GLY A 19 -3.59 -31.93 -20.47
CA GLY A 19 -2.59 -30.94 -20.09
C GLY A 19 -2.20 -31.14 -18.63
N MET A 20 -0.99 -31.65 -18.35
CA MET A 20 -0.40 -31.65 -17.02
C MET A 20 -0.13 -30.18 -16.64
N LEU A 21 -0.96 -29.57 -15.76
CA LEU A 21 -0.67 -28.35 -15.05
C LEU A 21 0.49 -28.65 -14.08
N SER A 22 1.70 -28.30 -14.46
CA SER A 22 2.85 -28.32 -13.57
C SER A 22 2.61 -27.25 -12.49
N ILE A 23 2.22 -27.65 -11.29
CA ILE A 23 2.19 -26.78 -10.11
C ILE A 23 3.67 -26.54 -9.76
N SER A 24 4.21 -25.39 -10.18
CA SER A 24 5.52 -24.94 -9.72
C SER A 24 5.39 -24.65 -8.23
N SER A 25 5.93 -25.52 -7.38
CA SER A 25 6.10 -25.23 -5.96
C SER A 25 7.14 -24.11 -5.83
N ALA A 26 6.73 -22.97 -5.27
CA ALA A 26 7.69 -21.92 -4.91
C ALA A 26 8.70 -22.50 -3.90
N ALA A 27 9.99 -22.16 -4.06
CA ALA A 27 11.02 -22.58 -3.12
C ALA A 27 10.72 -21.98 -1.75
N GLU A 28 10.81 -22.78 -0.70
CA GLU A 28 10.68 -22.31 0.68
C GLU A 28 11.92 -21.48 1.06
N LEU A 29 11.70 -20.25 1.55
CA LEU A 29 12.78 -19.37 1.99
C LEU A 29 13.25 -19.77 3.40
N ASN A 30 14.57 -19.73 3.60
CA ASN A 30 15.15 -19.91 4.93
C ASN A 30 14.81 -18.69 5.81
N SER A 31 13.98 -18.89 6.83
CA SER A 31 13.51 -17.85 7.75
C SER A 31 14.63 -17.22 8.61
N ALA A 32 15.79 -17.87 8.73
CA ALA A 32 16.97 -17.27 9.35
C ALA A 32 17.66 -16.24 8.45
N ALA A 33 17.42 -16.28 7.13
CA ALA A 33 17.99 -15.35 6.16
C ALA A 33 17.00 -14.31 5.66
N VAL A 34 15.72 -14.69 5.49
CA VAL A 34 14.70 -13.82 4.90
C VAL A 34 13.37 -13.99 5.65
N ILE A 35 12.83 -12.86 6.13
CA ILE A 35 11.47 -12.78 6.66
C ILE A 35 10.67 -11.85 5.75
N TYR A 36 9.46 -12.25 5.39
CA TYR A 36 8.55 -11.45 4.58
C TYR A 36 7.12 -11.52 5.11
N LYS A 37 6.30 -10.55 4.69
CA LYS A 37 4.85 -10.58 4.87
C LYS A 37 4.20 -10.26 3.53
N LEU A 38 3.25 -11.08 3.13
CA LEU A 38 2.42 -10.80 1.97
C LEU A 38 1.44 -9.66 2.28
N PRO A 39 0.86 -9.00 1.27
CA PRO A 39 -0.04 -7.85 1.48
C PRO A 39 -1.24 -8.13 2.41
N ASP A 40 -1.78 -9.33 2.36
CA ASP A 40 -2.88 -9.81 3.21
C ASP A 40 -2.45 -10.15 4.65
N GLN A 41 -1.14 -10.23 4.91
CA GLN A 41 -0.54 -10.50 6.22
C GLN A 41 -0.06 -9.23 6.94
N ILE A 42 -0.24 -8.05 6.33
CA ILE A 42 0.12 -6.77 6.96
C ILE A 42 -0.83 -6.51 8.13
N PRO A 43 -0.30 -6.33 9.37
CA PRO A 43 -1.12 -6.20 10.57
C PRO A 43 -1.64 -4.76 10.73
N TRP A 44 -2.60 -4.37 9.89
CA TRP A 44 -3.18 -3.04 9.94
C TRP A 44 -3.89 -2.79 11.28
N GLY A 45 -3.56 -1.67 11.91
CA GLY A 45 -4.29 -1.16 13.06
C GLY A 45 -5.69 -0.63 12.70
N PRO A 46 -6.46 -0.16 13.68
CA PRO A 46 -7.78 0.42 13.42
C PRO A 46 -7.68 1.72 12.62
N VAL A 47 -8.74 2.03 11.87
CA VAL A 47 -8.90 3.34 11.24
C VAL A 47 -9.09 4.40 12.34
N ASN A 48 -8.28 5.44 12.32
CA ASN A 48 -8.40 6.56 13.25
C ASN A 48 -9.47 7.59 12.78
N ALA A 49 -9.71 8.62 13.59
CA ALA A 49 -10.72 9.65 13.29
C ALA A 49 -10.43 10.46 12.02
N ALA A 50 -9.18 10.51 11.56
CA ALA A 50 -8.79 11.18 10.33
C ALA A 50 -8.91 10.28 9.08
N GLY A 51 -9.34 9.03 9.24
CA GLY A 51 -9.47 8.07 8.13
C GLY A 51 -8.17 7.35 7.78
N ALA A 52 -7.18 7.36 8.65
CA ALA A 52 -5.90 6.68 8.43
C ALA A 52 -5.77 5.40 9.26
N GLN A 53 -5.04 4.42 8.70
CA GLN A 53 -4.59 3.20 9.38
C GLN A 53 -3.06 3.13 9.32
N MET A 54 -2.45 2.50 10.32
CA MET A 54 -1.01 2.29 10.37
C MET A 54 -0.69 0.81 10.66
N ALA A 55 0.39 0.32 10.04
CA ALA A 55 0.99 -0.97 10.38
C ALA A 55 2.49 -0.79 10.61
N VAL A 56 2.99 -1.21 11.76
CA VAL A 56 4.44 -1.16 12.04
C VAL A 56 5.15 -2.30 11.30
N VAL A 57 6.18 -1.94 10.54
CA VAL A 57 7.02 -2.88 9.77
C VAL A 57 8.32 -3.16 10.50
N VAL A 58 9.00 -2.10 10.95
CA VAL A 58 10.29 -2.17 11.66
C VAL A 58 10.29 -1.16 12.81
N GLY A 59 10.92 -1.50 13.92
CA GLY A 59 11.11 -0.62 15.07
C GLY A 59 9.82 -0.31 15.83
N ASP A 60 9.87 0.79 16.58
CA ASP A 60 8.73 1.30 17.38
C ASP A 60 8.64 2.82 17.19
N PRO A 61 7.62 3.31 16.43
CA PRO A 61 7.50 4.75 16.16
C PRO A 61 7.22 5.60 17.42
N THR A 62 6.97 4.99 18.57
CA THR A 62 6.73 5.71 19.83
C THR A 62 8.00 5.95 20.64
N LYS A 63 9.13 5.33 20.25
CA LYS A 63 10.41 5.36 20.96
C LYS A 63 11.53 5.97 20.11
N PRO A 64 12.64 6.42 20.72
CA PRO A 64 13.84 6.77 19.98
C PRO A 64 14.37 5.59 19.15
N GLY A 65 14.93 5.86 17.98
CA GLY A 65 15.50 4.90 17.04
C GLY A 65 14.72 4.82 15.72
N PHE A 66 15.32 4.12 14.77
CA PHE A 66 14.75 3.97 13.44
C PHE A 66 13.41 3.21 13.48
N TYR A 67 12.44 3.72 12.74
CA TYR A 67 11.17 3.04 12.50
C TYR A 67 10.79 3.04 11.02
N MET A 68 9.96 2.06 10.64
CA MET A 68 9.32 1.98 9.34
C MET A 68 7.88 1.52 9.53
N VAL A 69 6.94 2.24 8.94
CA VAL A 69 5.52 1.94 9.01
C VAL A 69 4.87 2.04 7.62
N TYR A 70 3.86 1.22 7.38
CA TYR A 70 2.88 1.52 6.37
C TYR A 70 1.82 2.45 6.96
N ASN A 71 1.38 3.41 6.15
CA ASN A 71 0.23 4.25 6.44
C ASN A 71 -0.75 4.17 5.27
N LYS A 72 -2.01 3.97 5.56
CA LYS A 72 -3.08 3.95 4.55
C LYS A 72 -4.10 5.02 4.88
N TRP A 73 -4.35 5.90 3.92
CA TRP A 73 -5.45 6.85 3.92
C TRP A 73 -6.63 6.26 3.16
N THR A 74 -7.82 6.25 3.74
CA THR A 74 -9.05 5.86 3.05
C THR A 74 -9.58 7.01 2.21
N LYS A 75 -10.12 6.71 1.05
CA LYS A 75 -10.80 7.68 0.20
C LYS A 75 -11.96 8.37 0.91
N GLY A 76 -12.40 9.53 0.41
CA GLY A 76 -13.56 10.25 0.95
C GLY A 76 -13.22 11.61 1.56
N ASN A 77 -12.17 12.27 1.09
CA ASN A 77 -11.67 13.54 1.63
C ASN A 77 -11.27 13.45 3.12
N HIS A 78 -10.68 12.32 3.48
CA HIS A 78 -10.12 12.12 4.80
C HIS A 78 -8.72 12.72 4.88
N PHE A 79 -8.52 13.66 5.82
CA PHE A 79 -7.28 14.39 6.00
C PHE A 79 -6.91 14.53 7.47
N SER A 80 -5.59 14.54 7.75
CA SER A 80 -5.08 15.09 8.99
C SER A 80 -5.33 16.60 9.05
N ARG A 81 -5.37 17.15 10.27
CA ARG A 81 -5.34 18.61 10.46
C ARG A 81 -3.89 19.09 10.47
N PRO A 82 -3.60 20.39 10.20
CA PRO A 82 -2.26 20.94 10.25
C PRO A 82 -1.52 20.55 11.52
N HIS A 83 -0.35 19.93 11.35
CA HIS A 83 0.48 19.41 12.41
C HIS A 83 1.94 19.32 11.97
N PHE A 84 2.84 19.05 12.90
CA PHE A 84 4.23 18.75 12.62
C PHE A 84 4.74 17.58 13.47
N HIS A 85 5.85 17.01 13.05
CA HIS A 85 6.60 15.98 13.76
C HIS A 85 7.94 16.50 14.23
N PRO A 86 8.54 15.95 15.31
CA PRO A 86 9.82 16.45 15.82
C PRO A 86 10.99 16.24 14.87
N ASN A 87 10.98 15.15 14.11
CA ASN A 87 12.07 14.68 13.24
C ASN A 87 11.64 14.60 11.79
N ASP A 88 12.62 14.56 10.88
CA ASP A 88 12.38 14.32 9.47
C ASP A 88 11.77 12.95 9.23
N ARG A 89 10.88 12.86 8.25
CA ARG A 89 10.29 11.61 7.77
C ARG A 89 10.47 11.50 6.27
N TYR A 90 10.83 10.31 5.83
CA TYR A 90 11.00 9.95 4.42
C TYR A 90 9.85 9.05 4.00
N ILE A 91 9.17 9.43 2.94
CA ILE A 91 7.89 8.83 2.57
C ILE A 91 7.94 8.43 1.11
N VAL A 92 7.48 7.22 0.81
CA VAL A 92 7.25 6.76 -0.57
C VAL A 92 5.76 6.46 -0.73
N VAL A 93 5.14 7.03 -1.75
CA VAL A 93 3.77 6.67 -2.13
C VAL A 93 3.81 5.33 -2.87
N LEU A 94 3.20 4.30 -2.29
CA LEU A 94 3.20 2.94 -2.84
C LEU A 94 2.00 2.67 -3.74
N GLN A 95 0.84 3.28 -3.40
CA GLN A 95 -0.41 3.06 -4.12
C GLN A 95 -1.31 4.31 -4.05
N GLY A 96 -2.07 4.54 -5.12
CA GLY A 96 -3.03 5.63 -5.22
C GLY A 96 -2.38 7.01 -5.32
N THR A 97 -3.18 8.04 -5.02
CA THR A 97 -2.75 9.44 -5.00
C THR A 97 -2.88 10.00 -3.58
N TRP A 98 -1.74 10.35 -3.00
CA TRP A 98 -1.67 11.01 -1.71
C TRP A 98 -1.72 12.52 -1.90
N TRP A 99 -2.55 13.22 -1.13
CA TRP A 99 -2.77 14.66 -1.25
C TRP A 99 -2.14 15.37 -0.05
N VAL A 100 -1.26 16.34 -0.32
CA VAL A 100 -0.47 17.02 0.72
C VAL A 100 -0.64 18.53 0.62
N GLY A 101 -0.86 19.17 1.75
CA GLY A 101 -0.79 20.61 1.94
C GLY A 101 0.29 20.99 2.95
N SER A 102 0.74 22.23 2.95
CA SER A 102 1.74 22.78 3.86
C SER A 102 1.29 24.10 4.49
N GLY A 103 1.81 24.37 5.68
CA GLY A 103 1.45 25.53 6.46
C GLY A 103 0.29 25.31 7.43
N PRO A 104 -0.01 26.29 8.28
CA PRO A 104 -0.97 26.13 9.36
C PRO A 104 -2.45 26.30 8.94
N LYS A 105 -2.69 26.84 7.74
CA LYS A 105 -4.05 27.08 7.24
C LYS A 105 -4.56 25.84 6.51
N PHE A 106 -5.58 25.18 7.06
CA PHE A 106 -6.19 24.00 6.45
C PHE A 106 -7.08 24.36 5.26
N ASP A 107 -6.77 23.80 4.08
CA ASP A 107 -7.57 24.00 2.87
C ASP A 107 -7.44 22.78 1.93
N ILE A 108 -8.39 21.86 1.97
CA ILE A 108 -8.40 20.63 1.14
C ILE A 108 -8.35 20.95 -0.37
N ALA A 109 -8.90 22.08 -0.81
CA ALA A 109 -8.84 22.48 -2.21
C ALA A 109 -7.41 22.83 -2.66
N ASN A 110 -6.58 23.33 -1.73
CA ASN A 110 -5.21 23.74 -1.99
C ASN A 110 -4.20 22.64 -1.57
N THR A 111 -4.36 21.43 -2.11
CA THR A 111 -3.44 20.31 -1.92
C THR A 111 -2.78 19.88 -3.20
N THR A 112 -1.54 19.41 -3.10
CA THR A 112 -0.77 18.85 -4.21
C THR A 112 -0.99 17.33 -4.31
N PRO A 113 -1.40 16.81 -5.48
CA PRO A 113 -1.51 15.37 -5.70
C PRO A 113 -0.13 14.74 -5.91
N LEU A 114 0.16 13.69 -5.18
CA LEU A 114 1.40 12.92 -5.22
C LEU A 114 1.06 11.47 -5.56
N PRO A 115 1.23 11.03 -6.82
CA PRO A 115 0.89 9.67 -7.26
C PRO A 115 1.88 8.62 -6.75
N ALA A 116 1.52 7.35 -6.88
CA ALA A 116 2.40 6.22 -6.60
C ALA A 116 3.76 6.36 -7.28
N GLY A 117 4.85 6.02 -6.56
CA GLY A 117 6.24 6.22 -6.96
C GLY A 117 6.84 7.56 -6.51
N THR A 118 6.04 8.50 -5.99
CA THR A 118 6.55 9.78 -5.48
C THR A 118 7.33 9.56 -4.19
N PHE A 119 8.51 10.21 -4.08
CA PHE A 119 9.29 10.32 -2.85
C PHE A 119 9.07 11.71 -2.22
N VAL A 120 8.87 11.76 -0.91
CA VAL A 120 8.60 12.99 -0.15
C VAL A 120 9.44 13.03 1.11
N THR A 121 9.95 14.20 1.48
CA THR A 121 10.49 14.49 2.80
C THR A 121 9.57 15.44 3.55
N HIS A 122 9.04 15.00 4.68
CA HIS A 122 8.47 15.91 5.68
C HIS A 122 9.57 16.31 6.65
N PHE A 123 10.00 17.56 6.56
CA PHE A 123 11.01 18.10 7.46
C PHE A 123 10.46 18.23 8.88
N GLY A 124 11.29 17.91 9.85
CA GLY A 124 10.97 18.05 11.26
C GLY A 124 10.54 19.49 11.61
N LYS A 125 9.52 19.61 12.46
CA LYS A 125 8.95 20.89 12.93
C LYS A 125 8.31 21.77 11.85
N GLN A 126 8.20 21.28 10.60
CA GLN A 126 7.50 21.98 9.53
C GLN A 126 6.05 21.52 9.45
N VAL A 127 5.14 22.50 9.41
CA VAL A 127 3.69 22.25 9.43
C VAL A 127 3.22 21.74 8.07
N HIS A 128 2.51 20.64 8.09
CA HIS A 128 1.87 20.02 6.95
C HIS A 128 0.53 19.36 7.35
N TRP A 129 -0.21 18.93 6.35
CA TRP A 129 -1.43 18.13 6.49
C TRP A 129 -1.64 17.34 5.20
N ASP A 130 -2.27 16.18 5.31
CA ASP A 130 -2.27 15.20 4.25
C ASP A 130 -3.46 14.26 4.34
N GLY A 131 -3.77 13.57 3.23
CA GLY A 131 -4.89 12.66 3.18
C GLY A 131 -5.16 12.06 1.81
N ALA A 132 -6.40 11.59 1.61
CA ALA A 132 -6.86 11.01 0.34
C ALA A 132 -8.23 11.56 -0.06
N LYS A 133 -8.44 11.78 -1.37
CA LYS A 133 -9.70 12.26 -1.96
C LYS A 133 -10.51 11.10 -2.56
N ASP A 134 -10.26 10.80 -3.82
CA ASP A 134 -11.13 9.93 -4.63
C ASP A 134 -10.77 8.45 -4.55
N GLU A 135 -9.55 8.13 -4.13
CA GLU A 135 -9.02 6.78 -3.99
C GLU A 135 -8.21 6.61 -2.69
N ASP A 136 -8.06 5.37 -2.23
CA ASP A 136 -7.17 5.05 -1.10
C ASP A 136 -5.71 5.33 -1.49
N ALA A 137 -4.92 5.86 -0.55
CA ALA A 137 -3.47 6.02 -0.71
C ALA A 137 -2.72 5.17 0.31
N VAL A 138 -1.68 4.45 -0.14
CA VAL A 138 -0.80 3.66 0.73
C VAL A 138 0.61 4.21 0.65
N LEU A 139 1.20 4.45 1.82
CA LEU A 139 2.50 5.06 2.00
C LEU A 139 3.44 4.12 2.75
N LEU A 140 4.74 4.18 2.45
CA LEU A 140 5.80 3.70 3.32
C LEU A 140 6.44 4.93 3.96
N ILE A 141 6.45 5.01 5.28
CA ILE A 141 7.02 6.12 6.06
C ILE A 141 8.18 5.59 6.90
N MET A 142 9.31 6.28 6.83
CA MET A 142 10.53 5.95 7.58
C MET A 142 11.04 7.19 8.30
N GLY A 143 11.69 7.00 9.44
CA GLY A 143 12.33 8.10 10.19
C GLY A 143 12.93 7.66 11.50
N GLU A 144 13.41 8.65 12.25
CA GLU A 144 13.83 8.47 13.64
C GLU A 144 12.67 8.83 14.58
N GLY A 145 12.38 7.94 15.50
CA GLY A 145 11.36 8.16 16.53
C GLY A 145 11.84 9.05 17.69
N PRO A 146 10.90 9.50 18.53
CA PRO A 146 9.48 9.24 18.48
C PRO A 146 8.77 10.01 17.36
N ALA A 147 7.83 9.35 16.70
CA ALA A 147 7.00 9.94 15.63
C ALA A 147 5.74 10.61 16.18
N THR A 148 5.87 11.41 17.22
CA THR A 148 4.76 12.17 17.80
C THR A 148 4.26 13.24 16.84
N SER A 149 2.98 13.62 16.97
CA SER A 149 2.37 14.68 16.19
C SER A 149 1.94 15.83 17.11
N THR A 150 2.24 17.05 16.71
CA THR A 150 1.84 18.28 17.43
C THR A 150 0.93 19.10 16.55
N ALA A 151 -0.28 19.41 17.03
CA ALA A 151 -1.24 20.25 16.31
C ALA A 151 -0.70 21.68 16.13
N ALA A 152 -0.90 22.23 14.92
CA ALA A 152 -0.37 23.53 14.53
C ALA A 152 -1.32 24.32 13.60
N GLU A 153 -2.62 24.03 13.67
CA GLU A 153 -3.62 24.72 12.86
C GLU A 153 -3.90 26.13 13.40
N GLU A 154 -3.86 27.11 12.50
CA GLU A 154 -4.35 28.46 12.78
C GLU A 154 -5.88 28.49 12.76
N LYS A 155 -6.46 29.21 13.70
CA LYS A 155 -7.92 29.38 13.83
C LYS A 155 -8.41 30.50 12.92
#